data_d27af4b75df738a822ec83f23fc9dc7d
#
_entry.id   d27af4b75df738a822ec83f23fc9dc7d
#
_cell.length_a   1.000
_cell.length_b   1.000
_cell.length_c   1.000
_cell.angle_alpha   90.00
_cell.angle_beta   90.00
_cell.angle_gamma   90.00
#
_symmetry.space_group_name_H-M   'P 1'
#
loop_
_entity.id
_entity.type
_entity.pdbx_description
1 polymer ?
#
loop_
_entity_poly.entity_id
_entity_poly.type
_entity_poly.pdbx_seq_one_letter_code
_entity_poly.pdbx_strand_id
1 'polypeptide(L)'
;STPLYSSAASDVYKRQMLDHETVSKYDWEAKACRPLATFDGCSFNNGSKSNPCLQGDILGDWREEVVVRTADNTALRVYVSPLPTPYRFHTFLEDRPYRLSIVTENVAYNQPTQPGFYFGAELERSGKLFRGYQFGK
;
A
#
# COMPACT_ATOMS: atom_id res chain seq x y z
N SER A 1 15.33 7.62 -0.50
CA SER A 1 14.02 7.04 -0.79
C SER A 1 13.90 5.73 -0.07
N THR A 2 12.98 5.63 0.85
CA THR A 2 12.63 4.36 1.48
C THR A 2 11.63 3.71 0.54
N PRO A 3 11.95 2.58 -0.11
CA PRO A 3 10.95 1.88 -0.89
C PRO A 3 9.82 1.51 0.06
N LEU A 4 8.66 2.11 -0.12
CA LEU A 4 7.44 1.64 0.47
C LEU A 4 7.21 0.27 -0.15
N TYR A 5 7.57 -0.76 0.58
CA TYR A 5 7.02 -2.07 0.32
C TYR A 5 5.56 -2.00 0.71
N SER A 6 4.78 -1.34 -0.14
CA SER A 6 3.35 -1.52 -0.10
C SER A 6 3.15 -3.02 -0.05
N SER A 7 2.67 -3.47 1.08
CA SER A 7 2.42 -4.87 1.27
C SER A 7 1.61 -5.33 0.09
N ALA A 8 2.13 -6.20 -0.65
CA ALA A 8 1.61 -7.14 -1.63
C ALA A 8 0.13 -7.08 -2.06
N ALA A 9 -0.61 -6.08 -1.60
CA ALA A 9 -2.04 -6.00 -1.76
C ALA A 9 -2.51 -5.82 -3.20
N SER A 10 -1.69 -5.30 -4.08
CA SER A 10 -2.14 -5.06 -5.46
C SER A 10 -1.70 -6.12 -6.45
N ASP A 11 -0.69 -6.90 -6.10
CA ASP A 11 -0.22 -7.97 -7.00
C ASP A 11 0.80 -8.85 -6.25
N VAL A 12 0.44 -10.06 -5.92
CA VAL A 12 1.28 -11.03 -5.18
C VAL A 12 2.67 -11.22 -5.80
N TYR A 13 2.79 -10.99 -7.10
CA TYR A 13 4.05 -11.11 -7.82
C TYR A 13 4.78 -9.79 -8.08
N LYS A 14 4.17 -8.65 -7.80
CA LYS A 14 4.62 -7.41 -8.41
C LYS A 14 4.55 -6.25 -7.43
N ARG A 15 5.63 -6.07 -6.71
CA ARG A 15 5.79 -4.97 -5.75
C ARG A 15 5.69 -3.62 -6.44
N GLN A 16 4.79 -2.79 -5.97
CA GLN A 16 4.73 -1.40 -6.34
C GLN A 16 5.64 -0.59 -5.42
N MET A 17 6.19 0.47 -5.94
CA MET A 17 6.99 1.43 -5.18
C MET A 17 6.32 2.80 -5.27
N LEU A 18 6.07 3.39 -4.12
CA LEU A 18 5.69 4.80 -4.04
C LEU A 18 6.95 5.58 -3.72
N ASP A 19 7.36 6.43 -4.64
CA ASP A 19 8.49 7.35 -4.46
C ASP A 19 8.09 8.74 -4.91
N HIS A 20 8.16 9.69 -4.00
CA HIS A 20 7.64 11.03 -4.21
C HIS A 20 6.19 10.97 -4.72
N GLU A 21 5.91 11.62 -5.82
CA GLU A 21 4.58 11.77 -6.42
C GLU A 21 4.21 10.63 -7.37
N THR A 22 5.00 9.54 -7.40
CA THR A 22 4.84 8.50 -8.42
C THR A 22 4.76 7.12 -7.79
N VAL A 23 3.73 6.38 -8.18
CA VAL A 23 3.66 4.92 -7.98
C VAL A 23 4.27 4.26 -9.19
N SER A 24 5.26 3.43 -8.97
CA SER A 24 5.97 2.69 -10.01
C SER A 24 5.95 1.20 -9.73
N LYS A 25 6.10 0.42 -10.78
CA LYS A 25 6.23 -1.02 -10.74
C LYS A 25 7.53 -1.44 -11.40
N TYR A 26 8.27 -2.34 -10.75
CA TYR A 26 9.46 -2.89 -11.35
C TYR A 26 9.11 -3.92 -12.42
N ASP A 27 9.59 -3.69 -13.63
CA ASP A 27 9.50 -4.62 -14.75
C ASP A 27 10.77 -5.46 -14.82
N TRP A 28 10.62 -6.75 -14.59
CA TRP A 28 11.74 -7.69 -14.55
C TRP A 28 12.38 -7.95 -15.91
N GLU A 29 11.60 -7.86 -16.98
CA GLU A 29 12.10 -8.05 -18.35
C GLU A 29 12.88 -6.83 -18.80
N ALA A 30 12.33 -5.65 -18.59
CA ALA A 30 12.99 -4.39 -18.90
C ALA A 30 14.07 -3.99 -17.90
N LYS A 31 14.14 -4.64 -16.73
CA LYS A 31 15.00 -4.30 -15.58
C LYS A 31 14.90 -2.82 -15.19
N ALA A 32 13.71 -2.27 -15.23
CA ALA A 32 13.44 -0.87 -14.99
C ALA A 32 12.11 -0.67 -14.23
N CYS A 33 11.98 0.46 -13.53
CA CYS A 33 10.73 0.88 -12.94
C CYS A 33 9.86 1.57 -13.99
N ARG A 34 8.61 1.13 -14.11
CA ARG A 34 7.61 1.77 -14.95
C ARG A 34 6.62 2.54 -14.07
N PRO A 35 6.39 3.83 -14.32
CA PRO A 35 5.39 4.59 -13.59
C PRO A 35 3.99 4.05 -13.91
N LEU A 36 3.17 3.87 -12.87
CA LEU A 36 1.77 3.45 -12.96
C LEU A 36 0.81 4.62 -12.78
N ALA A 37 1.13 5.52 -11.85
CA ALA A 37 0.31 6.67 -11.54
C ALA A 37 1.18 7.79 -10.97
N THR A 38 0.76 9.03 -11.21
CA THR A 38 1.36 10.23 -10.63
C THR A 38 0.29 10.99 -9.86
N PHE A 39 0.67 11.55 -8.72
CA PHE A 39 -0.23 12.30 -7.84
C PHE A 39 -0.12 13.80 -8.14
N ASP A 40 -0.55 14.21 -9.33
CA ASP A 40 -0.43 15.57 -9.79
C ASP A 40 -1.14 16.58 -8.88
N GLY A 41 -0.48 17.68 -8.56
CA GLY A 41 -1.02 18.73 -7.70
C GLY A 41 -1.17 18.33 -6.23
N CYS A 42 -0.51 17.26 -5.82
CA CYS A 42 -0.43 16.81 -4.43
C CYS A 42 0.91 17.18 -3.81
N SER A 43 0.97 17.10 -2.51
CA SER A 43 2.19 17.31 -1.75
C SER A 43 2.29 16.26 -0.66
N PHE A 44 3.49 15.76 -0.46
CA PHE A 44 3.80 14.70 0.47
C PHE A 44 4.35 15.27 1.78
N ASN A 45 4.21 14.48 2.83
CA ASN A 45 4.73 14.82 4.15
C ASN A 45 6.24 14.53 4.22
N ASN A 46 6.91 15.18 5.15
CA ASN A 46 8.27 14.83 5.54
C ASN A 46 9.30 14.93 4.39
N GLY A 47 9.32 16.07 3.69
CA GLY A 47 10.35 16.55 2.77
C GLY A 47 11.15 15.46 2.04
N SER A 48 12.27 15.08 2.62
CA SER A 48 13.21 14.13 2.00
C SER A 48 12.68 12.70 1.87
N LYS A 49 11.67 12.30 2.65
CA LYS A 49 11.09 10.95 2.61
C LYS A 49 9.84 10.87 1.75
N SER A 50 9.17 12.00 1.54
CA SER A 50 7.99 12.11 0.69
C SER A 50 6.92 11.06 0.95
N ASN A 51 6.48 10.96 2.21
CA ASN A 51 5.47 10.00 2.61
C ASN A 51 4.06 10.57 2.40
N PRO A 52 3.05 9.75 2.09
CA PRO A 52 1.67 10.18 2.05
C PRO A 52 1.16 10.59 3.44
N CYS A 53 0.00 11.21 3.50
CA CYS A 53 -0.65 11.52 4.77
C CYS A 53 -1.08 10.25 5.50
N LEU A 54 -1.54 9.26 4.74
CA LEU A 54 -1.95 7.95 5.22
C LEU A 54 -1.82 6.94 4.09
N GLN A 55 -1.42 5.73 4.43
CA GLN A 55 -1.48 4.56 3.55
C GLN A 55 -2.11 3.42 4.34
N GLY A 56 -3.07 2.72 3.77
CA GLY A 56 -3.67 1.55 4.40
C GLY A 56 -4.92 1.06 3.70
N ASP A 57 -5.36 -0.14 4.07
CA ASP A 57 -6.62 -0.75 3.63
C ASP A 57 -7.79 -0.09 4.36
N ILE A 58 -8.11 1.17 4.01
CA ILE A 58 -9.18 1.95 4.65
C ILE A 58 -10.56 1.63 4.10
N LEU A 59 -10.65 1.11 2.87
CA LEU A 59 -11.91 0.64 2.30
C LEU A 59 -12.27 -0.78 2.71
N GLY A 60 -11.35 -1.51 3.34
CA GLY A 60 -11.59 -2.85 3.85
C GLY A 60 -11.63 -3.93 2.78
N ASP A 61 -11.01 -3.70 1.65
CA ASP A 61 -10.98 -4.63 0.53
C ASP A 61 -9.62 -5.35 0.37
N TRP A 62 -8.75 -5.27 1.41
CA TRP A 62 -7.39 -5.79 1.52
C TRP A 62 -6.35 -5.07 0.65
N ARG A 63 -6.75 -4.21 -0.24
CA ARG A 63 -5.83 -3.35 -1.01
C ARG A 63 -5.67 -2.03 -0.28
N GLU A 64 -4.46 -1.53 -0.30
CA GLU A 64 -4.16 -0.28 0.40
C GLU A 64 -4.51 0.94 -0.47
N GLU A 65 -5.17 1.89 0.13
CA GLU A 65 -5.38 3.23 -0.38
C GLU A 65 -4.25 4.15 0.03
N VAL A 66 -4.05 5.20 -0.77
CA VAL A 66 -3.09 6.26 -0.48
C VAL A 66 -3.83 7.59 -0.33
N VAL A 67 -3.67 8.22 0.82
CA VAL A 67 -4.23 9.54 1.10
C VAL A 67 -3.14 10.58 1.05
N VAL A 68 -3.30 11.58 0.21
CA VAL A 68 -2.35 12.69 0.05
C VAL A 68 -3.08 14.03 0.11
N ARG A 69 -2.40 15.05 0.62
CA ARG A 69 -2.94 16.42 0.61
C ARG A 69 -2.72 17.08 -0.72
N THR A 70 -3.59 17.99 -1.10
CA THR A 70 -3.33 18.90 -2.24
C THR A 70 -2.21 19.88 -1.89
N ALA A 71 -1.49 20.34 -2.91
CA ALA A 71 -0.36 21.26 -2.73
C ALA A 71 -0.77 22.59 -2.06
N ASP A 72 -2.01 23.02 -2.27
CA ASP A 72 -2.62 24.21 -1.64
C ASP A 72 -3.21 23.96 -0.24
N ASN A 73 -3.13 22.73 0.24
CA ASN A 73 -3.67 22.30 1.54
C ASN A 73 -5.19 22.49 1.72
N THR A 74 -5.95 22.57 0.64
CA THR A 74 -7.41 22.75 0.73
C THR A 74 -8.19 21.45 0.80
N ALA A 75 -7.58 20.33 0.39
CA ALA A 75 -8.24 19.02 0.34
C ALA A 75 -7.29 17.85 0.59
N LEU A 76 -7.89 16.71 0.90
CA LEU A 76 -7.24 15.39 0.86
C LEU A 76 -7.79 14.62 -0.35
N ARG A 77 -6.91 13.98 -1.07
CA ARG A 77 -7.26 13.06 -2.15
C ARG A 77 -7.00 11.63 -1.72
N VAL A 78 -7.96 10.77 -1.95
CA VAL A 78 -7.84 9.32 -1.71
C VAL A 78 -7.66 8.63 -3.06
N TYR A 79 -6.57 7.95 -3.22
CA TYR A 79 -6.27 7.17 -4.42
C TYR A 79 -6.54 5.70 -4.14
N VAL A 80 -7.32 5.09 -5.02
CA VAL A 80 -7.73 3.69 -4.95
C VAL A 80 -7.32 2.96 -6.22
N SER A 81 -7.08 1.66 -6.12
CA SER A 81 -6.81 0.86 -7.31
C SER A 81 -8.12 0.49 -8.02
N PRO A 82 -8.37 0.95 -9.25
CA PRO A 82 -9.56 0.59 -10.00
C PRO A 82 -9.44 -0.77 -10.70
N LEU A 83 -8.28 -1.40 -10.63
CA LEU A 83 -8.01 -2.63 -11.37
C LEU A 83 -8.74 -3.81 -10.75
N PRO A 84 -9.48 -4.61 -11.54
CA PRO A 84 -10.05 -5.85 -11.04
C PRO A 84 -8.95 -6.81 -10.58
N THR A 85 -9.22 -7.56 -9.53
CA THR A 85 -8.33 -8.62 -9.06
C THR A 85 -9.09 -9.92 -8.88
N PRO A 86 -8.54 -11.06 -9.31
CA PRO A 86 -9.13 -12.36 -9.04
C PRO A 86 -8.91 -12.81 -7.57
N TYR A 87 -8.04 -12.14 -6.86
CA TYR A 87 -7.72 -12.48 -5.47
C TYR A 87 -8.75 -11.92 -4.52
N ARG A 88 -9.03 -12.69 -3.46
CA ARG A 88 -9.87 -12.27 -2.33
C ARG A 88 -9.15 -12.56 -1.03
N PHE A 89 -9.14 -11.58 -0.17
CA PHE A 89 -8.54 -11.68 1.14
C PHE A 89 -9.37 -10.90 2.16
N HIS A 90 -9.20 -11.21 3.44
CA HIS A 90 -9.79 -10.42 4.50
C HIS A 90 -9.16 -9.04 4.56
N THR A 91 -9.92 -8.07 5.01
CA THR A 91 -9.36 -6.75 5.26
C THR A 91 -8.18 -6.84 6.23
N PHE A 92 -7.11 -6.12 5.92
CA PHE A 92 -5.96 -6.06 6.81
C PHE A 92 -6.29 -5.37 8.14
N LEU A 93 -7.42 -4.65 8.21
CA LEU A 93 -7.89 -4.04 9.45
C LEU A 93 -8.29 -5.06 10.53
N GLU A 94 -8.47 -6.33 10.20
CA GLU A 94 -8.64 -7.39 11.20
C GLU A 94 -7.34 -7.70 11.94
N ASP A 95 -6.19 -7.44 11.31
CA ASP A 95 -4.87 -7.66 11.91
C ASP A 95 -4.52 -6.52 12.88
N ARG A 96 -4.32 -6.85 14.14
CA ARG A 96 -3.99 -5.85 15.18
C ARG A 96 -2.66 -5.12 14.92
N PRO A 97 -1.55 -5.79 14.58
CA PRO A 97 -0.31 -5.12 14.21
C PRO A 97 -0.49 -4.13 13.05
N TYR A 98 -1.27 -4.51 12.04
CA TYR A 98 -1.56 -3.63 10.92
C TYR A 98 -2.31 -2.36 11.33
N ARG A 99 -3.37 -2.50 12.14
CA ARG A 99 -4.09 -1.32 12.69
C ARG A 99 -3.17 -0.40 13.49
N LEU A 100 -2.30 -0.97 14.32
CA LEU A 100 -1.33 -0.18 15.08
C LEU A 100 -0.35 0.52 14.15
N SER A 101 0.10 -0.11 13.07
CA SER A 101 1.00 0.52 12.10
C SER A 101 0.34 1.71 11.40
N ILE A 102 -0.95 1.64 11.06
CA ILE A 102 -1.70 2.78 10.52
C ILE A 102 -1.72 3.94 11.52
N VAL A 103 -2.07 3.67 12.77
CA VAL A 103 -2.14 4.71 13.81
C VAL A 103 -0.79 5.38 14.06
N THR A 104 0.29 4.64 13.92
CA THR A 104 1.64 5.14 14.16
C THR A 104 2.37 5.65 12.91
N GLU A 105 1.77 5.56 11.76
CA GLU A 105 2.39 5.90 10.46
C GLU A 105 2.99 7.31 10.44
N ASN A 106 2.30 8.28 11.02
CA ASN A 106 2.75 9.67 11.10
C ASN A 106 3.42 10.03 12.42
N VAL A 107 3.77 9.06 13.24
CA VAL A 107 4.51 9.29 14.50
C VAL A 107 6.01 9.19 14.20
N ALA A 108 6.75 10.26 14.52
CA ALA A 108 8.19 10.40 14.29
C ALA A 108 8.59 10.34 12.79
N TYR A 109 8.89 9.19 12.24
CA TYR A 109 9.52 9.07 10.93
C TYR A 109 8.61 8.62 9.80
N ASN A 110 7.31 8.61 9.97
CA ASN A 110 6.37 8.12 8.98
C ASN A 110 6.80 6.76 8.40
N GLN A 111 6.41 5.71 9.07
CA GLN A 111 6.70 4.35 8.63
C GLN A 111 5.52 3.82 7.81
N PRO A 112 5.78 3.08 6.72
CA PRO A 112 4.69 2.44 5.98
C PRO A 112 3.98 1.41 6.85
N THR A 113 2.71 1.18 6.56
CA THR A 113 1.91 0.14 7.20
C THR A 113 2.51 -1.24 6.97
N GLN A 114 2.42 -2.09 7.97
CA GLN A 114 2.96 -3.44 7.91
C GLN A 114 1.99 -4.45 8.53
N PRO A 115 1.66 -5.55 7.82
CA PRO A 115 0.87 -6.62 8.40
C PRO A 115 1.68 -7.40 9.43
N GLY A 116 1.01 -7.89 10.46
CA GLY A 116 1.58 -8.76 11.49
C GLY A 116 1.70 -10.23 11.07
N PHE A 117 1.45 -10.52 9.80
CA PHE A 117 1.50 -11.87 9.23
C PHE A 117 2.26 -11.84 7.91
N TYR A 118 2.70 -13.02 7.49
CA TYR A 118 3.36 -13.17 6.20
C TYR A 118 2.34 -13.13 5.06
N PHE A 119 2.53 -12.19 4.14
CA PHE A 119 1.71 -12.03 2.94
C PHE A 119 2.58 -12.19 1.69
N GLY A 120 2.73 -13.40 1.23
CA GLY A 120 3.62 -13.71 0.12
C GLY A 120 3.06 -14.80 -0.80
N ALA A 121 3.85 -15.19 -1.80
CA ALA A 121 3.45 -16.12 -2.85
C ALA A 121 2.96 -17.49 -2.37
N GLU A 122 3.35 -17.91 -1.16
CA GLU A 122 2.87 -19.16 -0.57
C GLU A 122 1.39 -19.12 -0.23
N LEU A 123 0.84 -17.96 0.12
CA LEU A 123 -0.61 -17.81 0.37
C LEU A 123 -1.41 -18.07 -0.90
N GLU A 124 -0.91 -17.62 -2.04
CA GLU A 124 -1.52 -17.88 -3.33
C GLU A 124 -1.45 -19.37 -3.66
N ARG A 125 -0.26 -19.98 -3.59
CA ARG A 125 -0.06 -21.40 -3.85
C ARG A 125 -0.90 -22.30 -2.93
N SER A 126 -1.10 -21.89 -1.70
CA SER A 126 -1.94 -22.60 -0.73
C SER A 126 -3.43 -22.43 -0.99
N GLY A 127 -3.84 -21.55 -1.89
CA GLY A 127 -5.23 -21.18 -2.17
C GLY A 127 -5.89 -20.38 -1.05
N LYS A 128 -5.14 -19.93 -0.04
CA LYS A 128 -5.70 -19.18 1.10
C LYS A 128 -6.21 -17.81 0.68
N LEU A 129 -5.57 -17.16 -0.30
CA LEU A 129 -6.03 -15.89 -0.86
C LEU A 129 -7.44 -15.97 -1.45
N PHE A 130 -7.78 -17.10 -2.05
CA PHE A 130 -9.11 -17.30 -2.65
C PHE A 130 -10.17 -17.71 -1.65
N ARG A 131 -9.78 -18.33 -0.54
CA ARG A 131 -10.69 -18.86 0.48
C ARG A 131 -10.89 -17.95 1.68
N GLY A 132 -10.15 -16.85 1.73
CA GLY A 132 -10.06 -15.99 2.90
C GLY A 132 -9.15 -16.59 3.98
N TYR A 133 -8.14 -15.86 4.36
CA TYR A 133 -7.25 -16.20 5.47
C TYR A 133 -7.85 -15.66 6.77
N GLN A 134 -8.03 -16.50 7.77
CA GLN A 134 -8.47 -16.04 9.10
C GLN A 134 -7.25 -15.79 9.98
N PHE A 135 -7.13 -14.58 10.51
CA PHE A 135 -6.08 -14.22 11.44
C PHE A 135 -6.26 -14.95 12.78
N GLY A 136 -5.19 -15.50 13.33
CA GLY A 136 -5.18 -15.99 14.71
C GLY A 136 -5.84 -17.32 14.96
N LYS A 137 -5.94 -18.20 13.99
CA LYS A 137 -6.25 -19.63 14.19
C LYS A 137 -5.06 -20.50 13.83
#